data_a45df46a1121ad526266c49e07841904
#
_entry.id   a45df46a1121ad526266c49e07841904
#
_cell.length_a   1.000
_cell.length_b   1.000
_cell.length_c   1.000
_cell.angle_alpha   90.00
_cell.angle_beta   90.00
_cell.angle_gamma   90.00
#
_symmetry.space_group_name_H-M   'P 1'
#
loop_
_entity.id
_entity.type
_entity.pdbx_description
1 polymer ?
#
loop_
_entity_poly.entity_id
_entity_poly.type
_entity_poly.pdbx_seq_one_letter_code
_entity_poly.pdbx_strand_id
1 'polypeptide(L)' 'MTHVEVYTYQELREIALQNGIRDNKVHIGVWLQTQGYQKQRIQINHIRKTFYLKSHD' A
#
# COMPACT_ATOMS: atom_id res chain seq x y z
N MET A 1 17.40 -8.69 11.34
CA MET A 1 16.52 -7.61 11.80
C MET A 1 15.36 -7.43 10.82
N THR A 2 14.18 -7.20 11.37
CA THR A 2 13.02 -6.93 10.53
C THR A 2 13.15 -5.53 9.91
N HIS A 3 12.96 -5.45 8.62
CA HIS A 3 12.99 -4.19 7.90
C HIS A 3 11.58 -3.87 7.41
N VAL A 4 11.12 -2.65 7.65
CA VAL A 4 9.77 -2.22 7.26
C VAL A 4 9.87 -1.06 6.28
N GLU A 5 9.24 -1.21 5.14
CA GLU A 5 9.13 -0.14 4.15
C GLU A 5 7.73 0.47 4.21
N VAL A 6 7.65 1.78 4.03
CA VAL A 6 6.40 2.54 4.08
C VAL A 6 6.13 3.16 2.72
N TYR A 7 4.92 2.97 2.21
CA TYR A 7 4.52 3.46 0.90
C TYR A 7 3.18 4.19 0.98
N THR A 8 2.98 5.17 0.11
CA THR A 8 1.67 5.78 -0.07
C THR A 8 0.87 4.96 -1.08
N TYR A 9 -0.47 5.12 -1.04
CA TYR A 9 -1.33 4.45 -2.01
C TYR A 9 -0.96 4.83 -3.46
N GLN A 10 -0.66 6.10 -3.69
CA GLN A 10 -0.34 6.57 -5.03
C GLN A 10 0.91 5.89 -5.59
N GLU A 11 1.93 5.73 -4.76
CA GLU A 11 3.15 5.02 -5.17
C GLU A 11 2.86 3.57 -5.57
N LEU A 12 2.07 2.87 -4.75
CA LEU A 12 1.73 1.48 -5.01
C LEU A 12 0.76 1.34 -6.18
N ARG A 13 -0.12 2.33 -6.39
CA ARG A 13 -1.00 2.35 -7.54
C ARG A 13 -0.18 2.36 -8.84
N GLU A 14 0.84 3.22 -8.90
CA GLU A 14 1.71 3.27 -10.07
C GLU A 14 2.42 1.94 -10.32
N ILE A 15 2.92 1.32 -9.27
CA ILE A 15 3.57 0.01 -9.37
C ILE A 15 2.56 -1.05 -9.86
N ALA A 16 1.34 -1.02 -9.33
CA ALA A 16 0.30 -1.96 -9.74
C ALA A 16 -0.02 -1.81 -11.23
N LEU A 17 -0.15 -0.58 -11.71
CA LEU A 17 -0.44 -0.34 -13.12
C LEU A 17 0.70 -0.86 -14.02
N GLN A 18 1.95 -0.71 -13.56
CA GLN A 18 3.10 -1.24 -14.29
C GLN A 18 3.09 -2.77 -14.35
N ASN A 19 2.44 -3.41 -13.39
CA ASN A 19 2.31 -4.87 -13.34
C ASN A 19 1.03 -5.37 -14.03
N GLY A 20 0.34 -4.51 -14.76
CA GLY A 20 -0.86 -4.89 -15.50
C GLY A 20 -2.11 -4.99 -14.65
N ILE A 21 -2.09 -4.47 -13.43
CA ILE A 21 -3.26 -4.46 -12.56
C ILE A 21 -4.19 -3.33 -12.99
N ARG A 22 -5.49 -3.62 -13.00
CA ARG A 22 -6.50 -2.63 -13.40
C ARG A 22 -6.50 -1.44 -12.45
N ASP A 23 -6.70 -0.23 -12.99
CA ASP A 23 -6.79 1.00 -12.18
C ASP A 23 -8.13 1.07 -11.45
N ASN A 24 -8.24 0.26 -10.41
CA ASN A 24 -9.44 0.13 -9.59
C ASN A 24 -8.99 -0.13 -8.16
N LYS A 25 -9.53 0.63 -7.21
CA LYS A 25 -9.11 0.53 -5.81
C LYS A 25 -9.27 -0.88 -5.25
N VAL A 26 -10.35 -1.57 -5.61
CA VAL A 26 -10.60 -2.93 -5.12
C VAL A 26 -9.55 -3.89 -5.68
N HIS A 27 -9.29 -3.83 -6.98
CA HIS A 27 -8.30 -4.70 -7.62
C HIS A 27 -6.89 -4.43 -7.09
N ILE A 28 -6.53 -3.15 -6.96
CA ILE A 28 -5.22 -2.78 -6.43
C ILE A 28 -5.09 -3.25 -4.98
N GLY A 29 -6.12 -3.05 -4.17
CA GLY A 29 -6.12 -3.47 -2.77
C GLY A 29 -5.92 -4.97 -2.60
N VAL A 30 -6.63 -5.78 -3.41
CA VAL A 30 -6.47 -7.23 -3.38
C VAL A 30 -5.05 -7.62 -3.80
N TRP A 31 -4.54 -7.01 -4.86
CA TRP A 31 -3.19 -7.29 -5.33
C TRP A 31 -2.15 -6.96 -4.26
N LEU A 32 -2.30 -5.81 -3.58
CA LEU A 32 -1.38 -5.41 -2.51
C LEU A 32 -1.40 -6.42 -1.36
N GLN A 33 -2.55 -6.96 -1.00
CA GLN A 33 -2.64 -7.98 0.02
C GLN A 33 -1.87 -9.25 -0.39
N THR A 34 -1.97 -9.64 -1.66
CA THR A 34 -1.23 -10.80 -2.15
C THR A 34 0.26 -10.57 -2.16
N GLN A 35 0.70 -9.31 -2.24
CA GLN A 35 2.12 -8.94 -2.20
C GLN A 35 2.65 -8.77 -0.78
N GLY A 36 1.80 -8.90 0.24
CA GLY A 36 2.22 -8.81 1.63
C GLY A 36 2.21 -7.40 2.21
N TYR A 37 1.54 -6.46 1.56
CA TYR A 37 1.39 -5.12 2.12
C TYR A 37 0.27 -5.08 3.14
N GLN A 38 0.45 -4.29 4.19
CA GLN A 38 -0.55 -4.06 5.22
C GLN A 38 -0.99 -2.60 5.18
N LYS A 39 -2.30 -2.39 5.17
CA LYS A 39 -2.89 -1.06 5.16
C LYS A 39 -2.91 -0.51 6.58
N GLN A 40 -2.39 0.70 6.76
CA GLN A 40 -2.37 1.39 8.04
C GLN A 40 -3.02 2.76 7.89
N ARG A 41 -4.03 3.03 8.69
CA ARG A 41 -4.67 4.35 8.74
C ARG A 41 -4.15 5.13 9.92
N ILE A 42 -3.69 6.36 9.66
CA ILE A 42 -3.13 7.24 10.68
C ILE A 42 -3.93 8.54 10.65
N GLN A 43 -4.31 9.02 11.84
CA GLN A 43 -4.96 10.32 11.97
C GLN A 43 -4.04 11.26 12.75
N ILE A 44 -3.69 12.40 12.11
CA ILE A 44 -2.86 13.43 12.72
C ILE A 44 -3.57 14.75 12.51
N ASN A 45 -3.86 15.50 13.60
CA ASN A 45 -4.51 16.82 13.56
C ASN A 45 -5.77 16.81 12.69
N HIS A 46 -6.64 15.80 12.88
CA HIS A 46 -7.89 15.60 12.14
C HIS A 46 -7.70 15.29 10.66
N ILE A 47 -6.47 15.09 10.22
CA ILE A 47 -6.17 14.64 8.85
C ILE A 47 -5.96 13.15 8.86
N ARG A 48 -6.74 12.43 8.04
CA ARG A 48 -6.61 10.98 7.90
C ARG A 48 -5.71 10.67 6.71
N LYS A 49 -4.68 9.87 6.97
CA LYS A 49 -3.77 9.41 5.92
C LYS A 49 -3.69 7.90 5.95
N THR A 50 -3.61 7.31 4.76
CA THR A 50 -3.46 5.86 4.61
C THR A 50 -2.06 5.57 4.09
N PHE A 51 -1.36 4.67 4.78
CA PHE A 51 -0.05 4.18 4.35
C PHE A 51 -0.10 2.67 4.23
N TYR A 52 0.81 2.14 3.44
CA TYR A 52 0.97 0.71 3.29
C TYR A 52 2.36 0.32 3.78
N LEU A 53 2.41 -0.75 4.56
CA LEU A 53 3.65 -1.22 5.15
C LEU A 53 3.99 -2.58 4.57
N LYS A 54 5.26 -2.81 4.28
CA LYS A 54 5.76 -4.11 3.88
C LYS A 54 6.95 -4.47 4.76
N SER A 55 6.86 -5.62 5.42
CA SER A 55 7.93 -6.12 6.28
C SER A 55 8.84 -7.06 5.50
N HIS A 56 10.12 -6.89 5.69
CA HIS A 56 11.15 -7.78 5.15
C HIS A 56 12.00 -8.31 6.31
N ASP A 57 12.16 -9.59 6.37
CA ASP A 57 13.03 -10.23 7.36
C ASP A 57 14.40 -10.52 6.78
#